data_b707cebba2bde391ef66222bcc180b88
#
_entry.id   b707cebba2bde391ef66222bcc180b88
#
_cell.length_a   1.000
_cell.length_b   1.000
_cell.length_c   1.000
_cell.angle_alpha   90.00
_cell.angle_beta   90.00
_cell.angle_gamma   90.00
#
_symmetry.space_group_name_H-M   'P 1'
#
loop_
_entity.id
_entity.type
_entity.pdbx_description
1 polymer ?
#
loop_
_entity_poly.entity_id
_entity_poly.type
_entity_poly.pdbx_seq_one_letter_code
_entity_poly.pdbx_strand_id
1 'polypeptide(L)'
;MPTYLNYVVSTQPLKGVPAFDSQIEGINQGSGENEEFGDWTGTSVNFTDYTAEKNNTSVTDEVRRNVQLLNPMSFLDDGKTTVAKHWYIRHGARDRDTAFPIPLNFATKLQNAGKDVDFLLAWNRPHSGDYALDELFQWIAEIVAQ
;
A
#
# COMPACT_ATOMS: atom_id res chain seq x y z
N MET A 1 11.32 -6.77 -26.25
CA MET A 1 10.71 -5.61 -25.54
C MET A 1 11.40 -5.47 -24.20
N PRO A 2 11.74 -4.26 -23.76
CA PRO A 2 12.16 -4.08 -22.38
C PRO A 2 11.02 -4.57 -21.47
N THR A 3 11.39 -5.22 -20.39
CA THR A 3 10.41 -5.58 -19.36
C THR A 3 9.80 -4.32 -18.76
N TYR A 4 8.63 -4.40 -18.19
CA TYR A 4 8.00 -3.29 -17.46
C TYR A 4 8.97 -2.66 -16.44
N LEU A 5 9.73 -3.48 -15.73
CA LEU A 5 10.73 -3.02 -14.77
C LEU A 5 11.81 -2.14 -15.45
N ASN A 6 12.33 -2.58 -16.59
CA ASN A 6 13.34 -1.78 -17.34
C ASN A 6 12.75 -0.45 -17.80
N TYR A 7 11.50 -0.44 -18.22
CA TYR A 7 10.81 0.79 -18.58
C TYR A 7 10.74 1.75 -17.38
N VAL A 8 10.28 1.29 -16.23
CA VAL A 8 10.17 2.13 -15.00
C VAL A 8 11.53 2.65 -14.59
N VAL A 9 12.56 1.81 -14.58
CA VAL A 9 13.93 2.21 -14.22
C VAL A 9 14.50 3.23 -15.20
N SER A 10 14.22 3.08 -16.50
CA SER A 10 14.77 3.97 -17.54
C SER A 10 14.05 5.32 -17.62
N THR A 11 12.81 5.41 -17.20
CA THR A 11 11.99 6.63 -17.36
C THR A 11 11.99 7.53 -16.13
N GLN A 12 12.31 7.00 -14.96
CA GLN A 12 12.37 7.78 -13.72
C GLN A 12 13.46 7.23 -12.79
N PRO A 13 14.19 8.09 -12.07
CA PRO A 13 15.05 7.62 -11.01
C PRO A 13 14.20 6.86 -9.99
N LEU A 14 14.66 5.69 -9.56
CA LEU A 14 13.97 4.96 -8.48
C LEU A 14 14.01 5.83 -7.23
N LYS A 15 12.85 6.05 -6.66
CA LYS A 15 12.71 6.49 -5.28
C LYS A 15 13.27 5.37 -4.39
N GLY A 16 13.58 5.62 -3.14
CA GLY A 16 14.04 4.60 -2.20
C GLY A 16 13.22 3.31 -2.24
N VAL A 17 13.35 2.44 -1.32
CA VAL A 17 12.61 1.17 -1.28
C VAL A 17 11.13 1.48 -1.06
N PRO A 18 10.22 1.16 -2.01
CA PRO A 18 8.82 1.52 -1.89
C PRO A 18 8.07 0.59 -0.92
N ALA A 19 7.29 1.17 -0.02
CA ALA A 19 6.35 0.49 0.87
C ALA A 19 6.94 -0.69 1.68
N PHE A 20 8.18 -0.56 2.10
CA PHE A 20 8.86 -1.54 2.96
C PHE A 20 9.48 -0.85 4.16
N ASP A 21 9.63 -1.60 5.24
CA ASP A 21 10.50 -1.18 6.34
C ASP A 21 11.93 -1.13 5.83
N SER A 22 12.36 0.06 5.45
CA SER A 22 13.63 0.29 4.77
C SER A 22 14.67 0.99 5.64
N GLN A 23 14.31 1.35 6.88
CA GLN A 23 15.19 2.06 7.77
C GLN A 23 16.27 1.14 8.33
N ILE A 24 17.45 1.17 7.71
CA ILE A 24 18.65 0.46 8.16
C ILE A 24 19.75 1.49 8.35
N GLU A 25 20.24 1.61 9.59
CA GLU A 25 21.28 2.56 9.95
C GLU A 25 22.51 2.44 9.03
N GLY A 26 22.97 3.58 8.51
CA GLY A 26 24.12 3.65 7.60
C GLY A 26 23.85 3.19 6.16
N ILE A 27 22.68 2.67 5.84
CA ILE A 27 22.31 2.19 4.51
C ILE A 27 21.14 2.98 3.93
N ASN A 28 20.04 3.07 4.68
CA ASN A 28 18.82 3.75 4.25
C ASN A 28 18.15 4.40 5.46
N GLN A 29 17.68 5.63 5.30
CA GLN A 29 17.05 6.41 6.37
C GLN A 29 15.55 6.16 6.53
N GLY A 30 15.00 5.21 5.80
CA GLY A 30 13.59 4.88 5.87
C GLY A 30 12.77 5.39 4.70
N SER A 31 11.49 5.10 4.75
CA SER A 31 10.45 5.52 3.82
C SER A 31 9.36 6.27 4.58
N GLY A 32 8.36 6.78 3.85
CA GLY A 32 7.18 7.39 4.46
C GLY A 32 6.46 6.45 5.43
N GLU A 33 6.46 5.15 5.16
CA GLU A 33 5.85 4.14 6.03
C GLU A 33 6.56 4.03 7.39
N ASN A 34 7.88 4.22 7.42
CA ASN A 34 8.62 4.25 8.69
C ASN A 34 8.18 5.43 9.58
N GLU A 35 7.80 6.55 8.99
CA GLU A 35 7.25 7.71 9.70
C GLU A 35 5.79 7.49 10.08
N GLU A 36 4.99 6.93 9.16
CA GLU A 36 3.56 6.72 9.35
C GLU A 36 3.23 5.77 10.51
N PHE A 37 4.04 4.71 10.68
CA PHE A 37 3.85 3.76 11.79
C PHE A 37 4.47 4.22 13.10
N GLY A 38 5.18 5.34 13.11
CA GLY A 38 5.77 5.96 14.29
C GLY A 38 4.74 6.66 15.17
N ASP A 39 5.19 7.69 15.85
CA ASP A 39 4.34 8.52 16.69
C ASP A 39 3.70 9.68 15.90
N TRP A 40 2.86 10.45 16.57
CA TRP A 40 2.18 11.60 15.97
C TRP A 40 3.12 12.73 15.50
N THR A 41 4.40 12.67 15.85
CA THR A 41 5.43 13.64 15.38
C THR A 41 6.08 13.21 14.08
N GLY A 42 5.77 12.02 13.55
CA GLY A 42 6.39 11.45 12.37
C GLY A 42 7.80 10.92 12.62
N THR A 43 8.09 10.48 13.84
CA THR A 43 9.37 9.84 14.15
C THR A 43 9.46 8.51 13.40
N SER A 44 10.47 8.38 12.55
CA SER A 44 10.71 7.12 11.82
C SER A 44 11.04 5.96 12.74
N VAL A 45 10.36 4.83 12.53
CA VAL A 45 10.54 3.60 13.32
C VAL A 45 10.73 2.38 12.43
N ASN A 46 11.40 1.35 12.94
CA ASN A 46 11.30 0.04 12.34
C ASN A 46 9.96 -0.60 12.69
N PHE A 47 9.27 -1.16 11.70
CA PHE A 47 7.96 -1.80 11.91
C PHE A 47 7.95 -3.30 11.55
N THR A 48 9.12 -3.85 11.16
CA THR A 48 9.35 -5.29 11.01
C THR A 48 10.44 -5.77 11.97
N ASP A 49 10.30 -6.98 12.46
CA ASP A 49 11.31 -7.57 13.35
C ASP A 49 12.66 -7.71 12.63
N TYR A 50 12.65 -7.98 11.33
CA TYR A 50 13.87 -8.11 10.53
C TYR A 50 14.73 -6.84 10.53
N THR A 51 14.14 -5.69 10.23
CA THR A 51 14.91 -4.42 10.17
C THR A 51 15.23 -3.90 11.57
N ALA A 52 14.36 -4.10 12.54
CA ALA A 52 14.64 -3.78 13.94
C ALA A 52 15.86 -4.57 14.46
N GLU A 53 15.95 -5.86 14.16
CA GLU A 53 17.12 -6.69 14.51
C GLU A 53 18.40 -6.16 13.84
N LYS A 54 18.32 -5.75 12.56
CA LYS A 54 19.49 -5.16 11.85
C LYS A 54 19.99 -3.87 12.49
N ASN A 55 19.10 -3.12 13.12
CA ASN A 55 19.41 -1.87 13.83
C ASN A 55 19.66 -2.06 15.33
N ASN A 56 19.80 -3.33 15.79
CA ASN A 56 19.95 -3.67 17.21
C ASN A 56 18.86 -3.05 18.11
N THR A 57 17.62 -3.02 17.61
CA THR A 57 16.43 -2.52 18.31
C THR A 57 15.29 -3.55 18.25
N SER A 58 14.12 -3.19 18.70
CA SER A 58 12.93 -4.03 18.66
C SER A 58 11.71 -3.22 18.25
N VAL A 59 10.76 -3.86 17.57
CA VAL A 59 9.45 -3.27 17.28
C VAL A 59 8.64 -3.18 18.57
N THR A 60 8.22 -1.98 18.94
CA THR A 60 7.42 -1.77 20.15
C THR A 60 5.96 -2.23 19.97
N ASP A 61 5.26 -2.48 21.07
CA ASP A 61 3.83 -2.84 21.02
C ASP A 61 2.97 -1.72 20.40
N GLU A 62 3.36 -0.47 20.61
CA GLU A 62 2.71 0.69 19.97
C GLU A 62 2.83 0.62 18.45
N VAL A 63 4.03 0.43 17.94
CA VAL A 63 4.28 0.30 16.50
C VAL A 63 3.52 -0.91 15.92
N ARG A 64 3.54 -2.05 16.58
CA ARG A 64 2.76 -3.23 16.15
C ARG A 64 1.28 -2.92 16.08
N ARG A 65 0.75 -2.19 17.04
CA ARG A 65 -0.64 -1.74 17.05
C ARG A 65 -0.93 -0.78 15.90
N ASN A 66 -0.05 0.19 15.63
CA ASN A 66 -0.21 1.13 14.53
C ASN A 66 -0.23 0.41 13.18
N VAL A 67 0.71 -0.51 12.95
CA VAL A 67 0.74 -1.37 11.76
C VAL A 67 -0.56 -2.16 11.61
N GLN A 68 -1.08 -2.73 12.69
CA GLN A 68 -2.34 -3.46 12.66
C GLN A 68 -3.52 -2.56 12.31
N LEU A 69 -3.61 -1.38 12.94
CA LEU A 69 -4.73 -0.45 12.74
C LEU A 69 -4.75 0.15 11.32
N LEU A 70 -3.59 0.43 10.76
CA LEU A 70 -3.44 1.01 9.42
C LEU A 70 -3.49 -0.03 8.31
N ASN A 71 -3.42 -1.32 8.64
CA ASN A 71 -3.48 -2.40 7.65
C ASN A 71 -4.91 -2.97 7.54
N PRO A 72 -5.68 -2.61 6.50
CA PRO A 72 -7.05 -3.11 6.35
C PRO A 72 -7.13 -4.63 6.23
N MET A 73 -6.06 -5.29 5.79
CA MET A 73 -6.01 -6.75 5.70
C MET A 73 -6.13 -7.44 7.07
N SER A 74 -5.77 -6.76 8.15
CA SER A 74 -5.91 -7.27 9.52
C SER A 74 -7.36 -7.46 9.96
N PHE A 75 -8.30 -6.80 9.28
CA PHE A 75 -9.73 -6.78 9.65
C PHE A 75 -10.63 -7.59 8.71
N LEU A 76 -10.11 -8.05 7.57
CA LEU A 76 -10.94 -8.75 6.58
C LEU A 76 -11.40 -10.14 7.05
N ASP A 77 -10.61 -10.79 7.91
CA ASP A 77 -10.92 -12.11 8.46
C ASP A 77 -11.56 -12.04 9.85
N ASP A 78 -11.71 -10.84 10.42
CA ASP A 78 -12.39 -10.65 11.69
C ASP A 78 -13.91 -10.68 11.48
N GLY A 79 -14.55 -11.75 11.90
CA GLY A 79 -16.01 -11.92 11.79
C GLY A 79 -16.85 -10.86 12.53
N LYS A 80 -16.22 -9.95 13.27
CA LYS A 80 -16.86 -8.82 13.96
C LYS A 80 -16.79 -7.53 13.16
N THR A 81 -15.97 -7.50 12.10
CA THR A 81 -15.77 -6.30 11.27
C THR A 81 -16.80 -6.25 10.14
N THR A 82 -17.47 -5.11 10.00
CA THR A 82 -18.31 -4.85 8.83
C THR A 82 -17.45 -4.33 7.70
N VAL A 83 -17.29 -5.13 6.65
CA VAL A 83 -16.50 -4.81 5.47
C VAL A 83 -17.43 -4.35 4.34
N ALA A 84 -17.11 -3.24 3.69
CA ALA A 84 -17.87 -2.73 2.55
C ALA A 84 -18.06 -3.82 1.48
N LYS A 85 -19.18 -3.75 0.76
CA LYS A 85 -19.50 -4.72 -0.29
C LYS A 85 -18.74 -4.44 -1.59
N HIS A 86 -18.61 -3.15 -1.96
CA HIS A 86 -18.06 -2.68 -3.22
C HIS A 86 -16.74 -1.95 -3.01
N TRP A 87 -15.75 -2.22 -3.85
CA TRP A 87 -14.40 -1.70 -3.75
C TRP A 87 -13.90 -1.26 -5.11
N TYR A 88 -13.49 0.00 -5.21
CA TYR A 88 -12.85 0.55 -6.39
C TYR A 88 -11.38 0.82 -6.06
N ILE A 89 -10.47 0.09 -6.69
CA ILE A 89 -9.04 0.14 -6.40
C ILE A 89 -8.29 0.45 -7.68
N ARG A 90 -7.50 1.50 -7.64
CA ARG A 90 -6.60 1.89 -8.74
C ARG A 90 -5.17 2.01 -8.23
N HIS A 91 -4.23 1.56 -9.03
CA HIS A 91 -2.80 1.67 -8.74
C HIS A 91 -2.04 2.02 -10.00
N GLY A 92 -1.17 3.01 -9.91
CA GLY A 92 -0.38 3.46 -11.07
C GLY A 92 0.67 2.41 -11.47
N ALA A 93 0.65 2.01 -12.72
CA ALA A 93 1.64 1.03 -13.22
C ALA A 93 3.09 1.56 -13.18
N ARG A 94 3.29 2.87 -13.03
CA ARG A 94 4.58 3.53 -12.81
C ARG A 94 4.80 3.96 -11.37
N ASP A 95 3.94 3.53 -10.46
CA ASP A 95 4.09 3.80 -9.05
C ASP A 95 5.40 3.17 -8.54
N ARG A 96 6.19 3.98 -7.86
CA ARG A 96 7.50 3.62 -7.32
C ARG A 96 7.55 3.77 -5.80
N ASP A 97 6.46 4.22 -5.22
CA ASP A 97 6.32 4.45 -3.79
C ASP A 97 5.61 3.29 -3.11
N THR A 98 4.67 2.65 -3.82
CA THR A 98 3.94 1.49 -3.32
C THR A 98 4.16 0.28 -4.24
N ALA A 99 4.64 -0.81 -3.70
CA ALA A 99 4.91 -2.03 -4.45
C ALA A 99 3.62 -2.71 -4.91
N PHE A 100 3.60 -3.27 -6.13
CA PHE A 100 2.45 -3.97 -6.71
C PHE A 100 1.82 -5.06 -5.82
N PRO A 101 2.60 -5.86 -5.06
CA PRO A 101 2.00 -6.86 -4.18
C PRO A 101 1.00 -6.29 -3.18
N ILE A 102 1.15 -5.04 -2.76
CA ILE A 102 0.25 -4.42 -1.77
C ILE A 102 -1.18 -4.32 -2.29
N PRO A 103 -1.49 -3.55 -3.35
CA PRO A 103 -2.85 -3.45 -3.85
C PRO A 103 -3.35 -4.75 -4.47
N LEU A 104 -2.48 -5.55 -5.08
CA LEU A 104 -2.85 -6.83 -5.67
C LEU A 104 -3.30 -7.85 -4.62
N ASN A 105 -2.53 -8.00 -3.54
CA ASN A 105 -2.88 -8.91 -2.45
C ASN A 105 -4.16 -8.45 -1.75
N PHE A 106 -4.33 -7.14 -1.56
CA PHE A 106 -5.54 -6.58 -0.96
C PHE A 106 -6.77 -6.85 -1.83
N ALA A 107 -6.71 -6.54 -3.11
CA ALA A 107 -7.80 -6.81 -4.06
C ALA A 107 -8.15 -8.30 -4.11
N THR A 108 -7.13 -9.17 -4.19
CA THR A 108 -7.32 -10.62 -4.20
C THR A 108 -7.98 -11.13 -2.91
N LYS A 109 -7.56 -10.61 -1.77
CA LYS A 109 -8.16 -11.00 -0.49
C LYS A 109 -9.62 -10.57 -0.38
N LEU A 110 -9.96 -9.37 -0.84
CA LEU A 110 -11.34 -8.89 -0.93
C LEU A 110 -12.20 -9.77 -1.85
N GLN A 111 -11.69 -10.13 -3.03
CA GLN A 111 -12.38 -11.03 -3.96
C GLN A 111 -12.62 -12.40 -3.34
N ASN A 112 -11.62 -12.97 -2.67
CA ASN A 112 -11.75 -14.24 -1.95
C ASN A 112 -12.75 -14.17 -0.80
N ALA A 113 -12.95 -13.00 -0.20
CA ALA A 113 -13.97 -12.72 0.80
C ALA A 113 -15.36 -12.42 0.17
N GLY A 114 -15.55 -12.64 -1.12
CA GLY A 114 -16.83 -12.44 -1.82
C GLY A 114 -17.23 -10.98 -2.01
N LYS A 115 -16.27 -10.05 -1.98
CA LYS A 115 -16.55 -8.64 -2.23
C LYS A 115 -16.53 -8.35 -3.73
N ASP A 116 -17.32 -7.36 -4.13
CA ASP A 116 -17.31 -6.81 -5.48
C ASP A 116 -16.13 -5.83 -5.60
N VAL A 117 -15.15 -6.19 -6.44
CA VAL A 117 -13.87 -5.48 -6.53
C VAL A 117 -13.57 -5.11 -7.97
N ASP A 118 -13.58 -3.83 -8.24
CA ASP A 118 -13.06 -3.26 -9.48
C ASP A 118 -11.60 -2.81 -9.26
N PHE A 119 -10.66 -3.64 -9.69
CA PHE A 119 -9.22 -3.41 -9.57
C PHE A 119 -8.55 -3.21 -10.91
N LEU A 120 -7.76 -2.15 -11.04
CA LEU A 120 -7.00 -1.87 -12.24
C LEU A 120 -5.60 -1.32 -11.92
N LEU A 121 -4.59 -1.87 -12.58
CA LEU A 121 -3.28 -1.22 -12.73
C LEU A 121 -3.36 -0.18 -13.84
N ALA A 122 -3.48 1.08 -13.47
CA ALA A 122 -3.62 2.18 -14.42
C ALA A 122 -2.32 2.38 -15.20
N TRP A 123 -2.36 2.05 -16.50
CA TRP A 123 -1.17 2.07 -17.36
C TRP A 123 -0.55 3.47 -17.43
N ASN A 124 0.80 3.51 -17.32
CA ASN A 124 1.59 4.73 -17.41
C ASN A 124 1.24 5.82 -16.38
N ARG A 125 0.57 5.49 -15.28
CA ARG A 125 0.25 6.44 -14.20
C ARG A 125 1.27 6.33 -13.06
N PRO A 126 1.68 7.46 -12.47
CA PRO A 126 2.62 7.49 -11.35
C PRO A 126 1.94 7.15 -10.02
N HIS A 127 2.69 7.31 -8.91
CA HIS A 127 2.14 7.32 -7.57
C HIS A 127 1.15 8.47 -7.41
N SER A 128 -0.01 8.18 -6.81
CA SER A 128 -1.12 9.11 -6.62
C SER A 128 -1.61 9.80 -7.90
N GLY A 129 -2.64 10.57 -7.74
CA GLY A 129 -3.25 11.38 -8.80
C GLY A 129 -4.69 11.01 -9.07
N ASP A 130 -5.46 12.03 -9.40
CA ASP A 130 -6.90 11.94 -9.66
C ASP A 130 -7.14 11.54 -11.13
N TYR A 131 -6.66 10.38 -11.50
CA TYR A 131 -6.96 9.81 -12.82
C TYR A 131 -8.19 8.88 -12.74
N ALA A 132 -8.94 8.79 -13.82
CA ALA A 132 -10.14 7.97 -13.93
C ALA A 132 -11.29 8.40 -12.99
N LEU A 133 -11.45 9.70 -12.71
CA LEU A 133 -12.54 10.21 -11.88
C LEU A 133 -13.91 10.00 -12.52
N ASP A 134 -14.03 10.16 -13.83
CA ASP A 134 -15.30 9.94 -14.54
C ASP A 134 -15.75 8.48 -14.39
N GLU A 135 -14.81 7.53 -14.50
CA GLU A 135 -15.09 6.11 -14.28
C GLU A 135 -15.51 5.83 -12.84
N LEU A 136 -14.85 6.46 -11.87
CA LEU A 136 -15.20 6.35 -10.46
C LEU A 136 -16.62 6.84 -10.18
N PHE A 137 -16.99 8.01 -10.69
CA PHE A 137 -18.34 8.56 -10.50
C PHE A 137 -19.41 7.74 -11.20
N GLN A 138 -19.12 7.21 -12.38
CA GLN A 138 -20.01 6.27 -13.06
C GLN A 138 -20.21 5.00 -12.24
N TRP A 139 -19.13 4.40 -11.74
CA TRP A 139 -19.16 3.20 -10.89
C TRP A 139 -19.98 3.45 -9.61
N ILE A 140 -19.82 4.62 -8.96
CA ILE A 140 -20.64 5.00 -7.79
C ILE A 140 -22.12 5.09 -8.18
N ALA A 141 -22.44 5.73 -9.30
CA ALA A 141 -23.81 5.88 -9.74
C ALA A 141 -24.49 4.54 -10.03
N GLU A 142 -23.77 3.59 -10.63
CA GLU A 142 -24.26 2.23 -10.89
C GLU A 142 -24.56 1.44 -9.61
N ILE A 143 -23.75 1.61 -8.56
CA ILE A 143 -23.97 0.96 -7.27
C ILE A 143 -25.16 1.57 -6.53
N VAL A 144 -25.27 2.89 -6.54
CA VAL A 144 -26.38 3.59 -5.85
C VAL A 144 -27.74 3.32 -6.52
N ALA A 145 -27.73 2.98 -7.81
CA ALA A 145 -28.95 2.65 -8.56
C ALA A 145 -29.47 1.21 -8.33
N GLN A 146 -28.73 0.36 -7.63
CA GLN A 146 -29.12 -1.02 -7.30
C GLN A 146 -30.05 -1.05 -6.07
#